data_7e10cce4fd0687226c49d836f0933281
#
_entry.id   7e10cce4fd0687226c49d836f0933281
#
_cell.length_a   1.000
_cell.length_b   1.000
_cell.length_c   1.000
_cell.angle_alpha   90.00
_cell.angle_beta   90.00
_cell.angle_gamma   90.00
#
_symmetry.space_group_name_H-M   'P 1'
#
loop_
_entity.id
_entity.type
_entity.pdbx_description
1 polymer ?
#
loop_
_entity_poly.entity_id
_entity_poly.type
_entity_poly.pdbx_seq_one_letter_code
_entity_poly.pdbx_strand_id
1 'polypeptide(L)'
;RDAGDYRVGKGWAPEGEATRKVPGSFNRTDTGSVGLSWVGERGYLGAAYTRQTAKYGLPGHNHSFEGCHTHGDHLHCGAHAGEDDGHDHEDHDHGDVPVVDLRSERFDVRGELRNPFAGFSALRLRAGVTDYVHDEVEDGAVSTTFKNKAYDTRVELQHEPIAGFKGVVGLQTSQRKFSAEGEEAYVQPTVTRKVGLFVLEEYRLGDWRFEGALRHDRQ
;
A
#
# COMPACT_ATOMS: atom_id res chain seq x y z
N ARG A 1 11.21 -4.63 12.18
CA ARG A 1 11.57 -5.93 11.60
C ARG A 1 12.80 -5.76 10.74
N ASP A 2 13.71 -6.73 10.78
CA ASP A 2 14.92 -6.76 9.96
C ASP A 2 15.07 -8.17 9.38
N ALA A 3 15.11 -8.27 8.05
CA ALA A 3 15.34 -9.49 7.32
C ALA A 3 16.47 -9.25 6.31
N GLY A 4 17.52 -10.07 6.38
CA GLY A 4 18.57 -10.06 5.36
C GLY A 4 18.13 -10.80 4.09
N ASP A 5 19.03 -10.84 3.12
CA ASP A 5 18.79 -11.53 1.86
C ASP A 5 18.39 -12.99 2.06
N TYR A 6 17.32 -13.40 1.38
CA TYR A 6 16.86 -14.78 1.46
C TYR A 6 17.70 -15.74 0.60
N ARG A 7 17.66 -17.03 0.96
CA ARG A 7 18.38 -18.08 0.24
C ARG A 7 17.46 -18.83 -0.71
N VAL A 8 17.96 -19.13 -1.88
CA VAL A 8 17.31 -19.99 -2.87
C VAL A 8 17.82 -21.42 -2.83
N GLY A 9 17.05 -22.36 -3.38
CA GLY A 9 17.46 -23.76 -3.53
C GLY A 9 18.65 -23.91 -4.48
N LYS A 10 19.34 -25.07 -4.39
CA LYS A 10 20.57 -25.33 -5.17
C LYS A 10 20.38 -25.21 -6.69
N GLY A 11 19.20 -25.47 -7.24
CA GLY A 11 18.92 -25.37 -8.68
C GLY A 11 18.55 -23.97 -9.17
N TRP A 12 18.53 -22.97 -8.28
CA TRP A 12 18.10 -21.59 -8.58
C TRP A 12 19.21 -20.56 -8.44
N ALA A 13 20.43 -20.98 -8.18
CA ALA A 13 21.57 -20.06 -8.18
C ALA A 13 22.09 -19.92 -9.62
N PRO A 14 22.43 -18.70 -10.09
CA PRO A 14 23.08 -18.48 -11.37
C PRO A 14 24.37 -19.31 -11.47
N GLU A 15 24.65 -19.86 -12.65
CA GLU A 15 25.87 -20.62 -12.89
C GLU A 15 27.10 -19.72 -12.65
N GLY A 16 27.97 -20.14 -11.74
CA GLY A 16 29.21 -19.41 -11.38
C GLY A 16 29.15 -18.61 -10.10
N GLU A 17 27.98 -18.37 -9.50
CA GLU A 17 27.89 -17.68 -8.23
C GLU A 17 28.06 -18.60 -7.02
N ALA A 18 28.99 -18.23 -6.13
CA ALA A 18 29.25 -18.96 -4.89
C ALA A 18 28.14 -18.80 -3.83
N THR A 19 27.27 -17.79 -3.99
CA THR A 19 26.25 -17.46 -2.97
C THR A 19 24.86 -17.84 -3.46
N ARG A 20 24.15 -18.66 -2.67
CA ARG A 20 22.72 -18.97 -2.88
C ARG A 20 21.80 -17.93 -2.23
N LYS A 21 22.26 -16.71 -2.09
CA LYS A 21 21.46 -15.59 -1.62
C LYS A 21 21.03 -14.75 -2.81
N VAL A 22 19.79 -14.25 -2.79
CA VAL A 22 19.31 -13.29 -3.77
C VAL A 22 19.75 -11.90 -3.30
N PRO A 23 20.71 -11.26 -4.00
CA PRO A 23 21.19 -9.95 -3.62
C PRO A 23 20.04 -8.94 -3.62
N GLY A 24 20.01 -8.04 -2.63
CA GLY A 24 19.00 -7.00 -2.53
C GLY A 24 17.60 -7.49 -2.15
N SER A 25 17.44 -8.72 -1.69
CA SER A 25 16.15 -9.21 -1.19
C SER A 25 15.90 -8.90 0.30
N PHE A 26 16.74 -8.08 0.90
CA PHE A 26 16.60 -7.63 2.28
C PHE A 26 15.39 -6.71 2.48
N ASN A 27 14.88 -6.70 3.71
CA ASN A 27 13.83 -5.76 4.12
C ASN A 27 14.07 -5.34 5.58
N ARG A 28 14.15 -4.04 5.79
CA ARG A 28 14.23 -3.43 7.12
C ARG A 28 13.06 -2.46 7.28
N THR A 29 12.18 -2.72 8.24
CA THR A 29 10.98 -1.90 8.47
C THR A 29 10.85 -1.58 9.94
N ASP A 30 10.70 -0.28 10.24
CA ASP A 30 10.41 0.24 11.56
C ASP A 30 9.07 0.96 11.53
N THR A 31 8.20 0.67 12.51
CA THR A 31 6.89 1.29 12.63
C THR A 31 6.64 1.67 14.08
N GLY A 32 6.26 2.91 14.30
CA GLY A 32 5.85 3.43 15.59
C GLY A 32 4.48 4.09 15.50
N SER A 33 3.65 3.91 16.53
CA SER A 33 2.34 4.53 16.62
C SER A 33 2.11 5.08 18.02
N VAL A 34 1.43 6.23 18.10
CA VAL A 34 0.95 6.81 19.33
C VAL A 34 -0.51 7.26 19.12
N GLY A 35 -1.35 7.04 20.11
CA GLY A 35 -2.75 7.44 20.04
C GLY A 35 -3.29 7.87 21.40
N LEU A 36 -4.33 8.71 21.35
CA LEU A 36 -5.07 9.17 22.50
C LEU A 36 -6.55 9.08 22.21
N SER A 37 -7.32 8.65 23.20
CA SER A 37 -8.78 8.59 23.10
C SER A 37 -9.40 9.22 24.32
N TRP A 38 -10.41 10.04 24.09
CA TRP A 38 -11.36 10.47 25.11
C TRP A 38 -12.64 9.64 25.01
N VAL A 39 -13.09 9.09 26.12
CA VAL A 39 -14.31 8.27 26.19
C VAL A 39 -15.26 8.89 27.20
N GLY A 40 -16.46 9.23 26.76
CA GLY A 40 -17.51 9.80 27.57
C GLY A 40 -18.79 8.94 27.53
N GLU A 41 -19.80 9.36 28.28
CA GLU A 41 -21.09 8.63 28.39
C GLU A 41 -21.79 8.47 27.02
N ARG A 42 -21.66 9.47 26.15
CA ARG A 42 -22.33 9.52 24.85
C ARG A 42 -21.45 9.15 23.68
N GLY A 43 -20.23 8.68 23.90
CA GLY A 43 -19.38 8.26 22.79
C GLY A 43 -17.89 8.41 23.07
N TYR A 44 -17.10 8.41 22.01
CA TYR A 44 -15.66 8.58 22.09
C TYR A 44 -15.13 9.42 20.91
N LEU A 45 -13.97 10.02 21.12
CA LEU A 45 -13.14 10.63 20.08
C LEU A 45 -11.69 10.19 20.29
N GLY A 46 -11.08 9.62 19.29
CA GLY A 46 -9.69 9.18 19.32
C GLY A 46 -8.91 9.73 18.14
N ALA A 47 -7.63 9.96 18.36
CA ALA A 47 -6.67 10.32 17.34
C ALA A 47 -5.43 9.44 17.49
N ALA A 48 -4.80 9.10 16.37
CA ALA A 48 -3.57 8.33 16.33
C ALA A 48 -2.64 8.87 15.25
N TYR A 49 -1.35 8.86 15.55
CA TYR A 49 -0.29 9.13 14.60
C TYR A 49 0.55 7.87 14.44
N THR A 50 0.84 7.51 13.20
CA THR A 50 1.70 6.39 12.84
C THR A 50 2.79 6.87 11.90
N ARG A 51 4.03 6.49 12.19
CA ARG A 51 5.17 6.67 11.29
C ARG A 51 5.77 5.31 10.96
N GLN A 52 6.02 5.11 9.67
CA GLN A 52 6.71 3.93 9.15
C GLN A 52 7.88 4.37 8.29
N THR A 53 9.02 3.72 8.47
CA THR A 53 10.16 3.78 7.57
C THR A 53 10.48 2.36 7.11
N ALA A 54 10.83 2.21 5.84
CA ALA A 54 11.24 0.92 5.31
C ALA A 54 12.39 1.11 4.32
N LYS A 55 13.38 0.21 4.39
CA LYS A 55 14.44 0.11 3.40
C LYS A 55 14.52 -1.32 2.90
N TYR A 56 14.38 -1.51 1.58
CA TYR A 56 14.39 -2.84 0.98
C TYR A 56 14.94 -2.78 -0.43
N GLY A 57 15.54 -3.87 -0.88
CA GLY A 57 16.06 -3.96 -2.23
C GLY A 57 15.01 -4.46 -3.23
N LEU A 58 15.27 -4.21 -4.52
CA LEU A 58 14.44 -4.60 -5.65
C LEU A 58 15.20 -5.65 -6.50
N PRO A 59 15.29 -6.91 -6.05
CA PRO A 59 16.14 -7.92 -6.70
C PRO A 59 15.73 -8.23 -8.15
N GLY A 60 14.54 -7.85 -8.58
CA GLY A 60 14.06 -8.05 -9.96
C GLY A 60 14.52 -6.99 -10.95
N HIS A 61 15.08 -5.88 -10.50
CA HIS A 61 15.65 -4.81 -11.34
C HIS A 61 17.14 -4.98 -11.60
N ASN A 62 17.74 -6.05 -11.11
CA ASN A 62 19.15 -6.32 -11.35
C ASN A 62 19.33 -6.98 -12.73
N HIS A 63 20.17 -6.41 -13.57
CA HIS A 63 20.57 -6.96 -14.89
C HIS A 63 21.20 -8.35 -14.81
N SER A 64 21.61 -8.81 -13.63
CA SER A 64 22.10 -10.18 -13.40
C SER A 64 21.13 -11.28 -13.80
N PHE A 65 19.86 -10.97 -13.97
CA PHE A 65 18.81 -11.92 -14.39
C PHE A 65 18.22 -11.60 -15.77
N GLU A 66 18.73 -10.58 -16.47
CA GLU A 66 18.38 -10.34 -17.86
C GLU A 66 18.86 -11.52 -18.73
N GLY A 67 17.94 -12.03 -19.56
CA GLY A 67 18.21 -13.22 -20.39
C GLY A 67 18.15 -14.55 -19.62
N CYS A 68 17.76 -14.55 -18.35
CA CYS A 68 17.52 -15.77 -17.62
C CYS A 68 16.16 -16.38 -17.95
N HIS A 69 16.12 -17.72 -18.13
CA HIS A 69 14.90 -18.47 -18.34
C HIS A 69 14.96 -19.82 -17.59
N THR A 70 13.82 -20.39 -17.32
CA THR A 70 13.73 -21.64 -16.58
C THR A 70 13.67 -22.84 -17.52
N HIS A 71 14.52 -23.85 -17.26
CA HIS A 71 14.41 -25.18 -17.82
C HIS A 71 14.15 -26.21 -16.71
N GLY A 72 12.88 -26.61 -16.56
CA GLY A 72 12.46 -27.48 -15.47
C GLY A 72 12.62 -26.80 -14.11
N ASP A 73 13.51 -27.35 -13.26
CA ASP A 73 13.83 -26.85 -11.92
C ASP A 73 15.15 -26.06 -11.84
N HIS A 74 15.74 -25.73 -13.00
CA HIS A 74 16.99 -24.96 -13.11
C HIS A 74 16.76 -23.61 -13.79
N LEU A 75 17.48 -22.59 -13.30
CA LEU A 75 17.56 -21.26 -13.91
C LEU A 75 18.82 -21.19 -14.78
N HIS A 76 18.64 -20.90 -16.07
CA HIS A 76 19.70 -20.62 -17.00
C HIS A 76 19.76 -19.12 -17.30
N CYS A 77 20.95 -18.51 -17.18
CA CYS A 77 21.21 -17.12 -17.51
C CYS A 77 22.29 -17.04 -18.59
N GLY A 78 21.99 -16.41 -19.72
CA GLY A 78 22.91 -16.23 -20.83
C GLY A 78 22.24 -16.47 -22.18
N ALA A 79 22.82 -15.92 -23.24
CA ALA A 79 22.38 -16.18 -24.61
C ALA A 79 22.63 -17.64 -24.98
N HIS A 80 21.65 -18.28 -25.62
CA HIS A 80 21.91 -19.57 -26.28
C HIS A 80 23.03 -19.38 -27.32
N ALA A 81 24.11 -20.07 -27.12
CA ALA A 81 25.21 -20.11 -28.09
C ALA A 81 24.67 -20.75 -29.41
N GLY A 82 24.25 -19.89 -30.29
CA GLY A 82 23.92 -20.20 -31.68
C GLY A 82 24.59 -19.13 -32.53
N GLU A 83 25.72 -19.55 -33.18
CA GLU A 83 26.48 -18.84 -34.20
C GLU A 83 27.35 -17.63 -33.77
N ASP A 84 28.62 -17.92 -33.84
CA ASP A 84 29.86 -17.23 -34.00
C ASP A 84 29.72 -15.81 -34.64
N ASP A 85 29.74 -14.78 -33.84
CA ASP A 85 30.21 -13.46 -34.24
C ASP A 85 30.87 -12.82 -33.01
N GLY A 86 32.21 -12.64 -33.10
CA GLY A 86 33.05 -12.12 -32.06
C GLY A 86 32.71 -10.66 -31.72
N HIS A 87 31.86 -10.48 -30.75
CA HIS A 87 31.68 -9.23 -30.04
C HIS A 87 32.38 -9.34 -28.68
N ASP A 88 33.39 -8.49 -28.48
CA ASP A 88 33.99 -8.22 -27.19
C ASP A 88 32.86 -7.98 -26.21
N HIS A 89 32.65 -8.90 -25.25
CA HIS A 89 31.83 -8.62 -24.07
C HIS A 89 32.60 -7.62 -23.21
N GLU A 90 32.27 -6.34 -23.39
CA GLU A 90 32.57 -5.37 -22.35
C GLU A 90 31.95 -5.90 -21.07
N ASP A 91 32.76 -6.04 -20.02
CA ASP A 91 32.30 -6.34 -18.66
C ASP A 91 31.26 -5.28 -18.29
N HIS A 92 29.99 -5.61 -18.46
CA HIS A 92 28.90 -4.78 -17.93
C HIS A 92 29.04 -4.81 -16.42
N ASP A 93 29.51 -3.68 -15.90
CA ASP A 93 29.55 -3.40 -14.47
C ASP A 93 28.16 -3.73 -13.92
N HIS A 94 28.08 -4.77 -13.09
CA HIS A 94 26.83 -5.20 -12.46
C HIS A 94 26.48 -4.16 -11.42
N GLY A 95 25.74 -3.13 -11.84
CA GLY A 95 25.27 -2.06 -10.98
C GLY A 95 24.67 -2.59 -9.69
N ASP A 96 24.80 -1.86 -8.61
CA ASP A 96 24.22 -2.20 -7.31
C ASP A 96 22.71 -2.44 -7.45
N VAL A 97 22.17 -3.42 -6.72
CA VAL A 97 20.73 -3.69 -6.71
C VAL A 97 19.99 -2.44 -6.23
N PRO A 98 19.02 -1.93 -7.00
CA PRO A 98 18.23 -0.77 -6.58
C PRO A 98 17.58 -0.97 -5.21
N VAL A 99 17.56 0.08 -4.43
CA VAL A 99 17.07 0.08 -3.07
C VAL A 99 15.97 1.11 -2.91
N VAL A 100 14.86 0.72 -2.31
CA VAL A 100 13.78 1.63 -1.92
C VAL A 100 14.03 2.12 -0.49
N ASP A 101 14.03 3.45 -0.31
CA ASP A 101 13.98 4.13 0.99
C ASP A 101 12.62 4.81 1.14
N LEU A 102 11.79 4.29 2.04
CA LEU A 102 10.39 4.67 2.19
C LEU A 102 10.14 5.33 3.54
N ARG A 103 9.37 6.43 3.51
CA ARG A 103 8.77 7.06 4.68
C ARG A 103 7.29 7.27 4.48
N SER A 104 6.49 6.85 5.44
CA SER A 104 5.05 7.09 5.49
C SER A 104 4.66 7.63 6.86
N GLU A 105 3.89 8.71 6.88
CA GLU A 105 3.32 9.31 8.07
C GLU A 105 1.80 9.37 7.90
N ARG A 106 1.08 8.90 8.93
CA ARG A 106 -0.37 8.87 8.88
C ARG A 106 -0.95 9.40 10.19
N PHE A 107 -1.95 10.27 10.07
CA PHE A 107 -2.78 10.74 11.17
C PHE A 107 -4.21 10.27 10.97
N ASP A 108 -4.78 9.61 11.95
CA ASP A 108 -6.14 9.08 11.95
C ASP A 108 -6.96 9.70 13.06
N VAL A 109 -8.23 10.00 12.76
CA VAL A 109 -9.25 10.39 13.72
C VAL A 109 -10.43 9.45 13.62
N ARG A 110 -10.94 8.98 14.75
CA ARG A 110 -12.16 8.17 14.84
C ARG A 110 -13.03 8.65 15.97
N GLY A 111 -14.33 8.71 15.73
CA GLY A 111 -15.29 9.12 16.76
C GLY A 111 -16.64 8.47 16.55
N GLU A 112 -17.35 8.31 17.66
CA GLU A 112 -18.75 7.92 17.69
C GLU A 112 -19.48 8.79 18.72
N LEU A 113 -20.62 9.34 18.33
CA LEU A 113 -21.55 10.02 19.19
C LEU A 113 -22.87 9.26 19.17
N ARG A 114 -23.31 8.74 20.33
CA ARG A 114 -24.59 8.06 20.51
C ARG A 114 -25.70 9.08 20.71
N ASN A 115 -26.85 8.79 20.14
CA ASN A 115 -28.06 9.65 20.19
C ASN A 115 -27.71 11.10 19.86
N PRO A 116 -27.13 11.38 18.66
CA PRO A 116 -26.68 12.73 18.31
C PRO A 116 -27.84 13.72 18.27
N PHE A 117 -28.98 13.30 17.77
CA PHE A 117 -30.23 14.04 17.69
C PHE A 117 -31.41 13.09 17.46
N ALA A 118 -32.65 13.58 17.56
CA ALA A 118 -33.87 12.76 17.48
C ALA A 118 -33.94 11.96 16.17
N GLY A 119 -34.29 10.68 16.27
CA GLY A 119 -34.40 9.75 15.13
C GLY A 119 -33.10 9.05 14.71
N PHE A 120 -31.98 9.37 15.39
CA PHE A 120 -30.69 8.77 15.06
C PHE A 120 -29.97 8.22 16.31
N SER A 121 -29.55 6.96 16.19
CA SER A 121 -28.91 6.22 17.29
C SER A 121 -27.40 6.45 17.38
N ALA A 122 -26.73 6.72 16.25
CA ALA A 122 -25.29 6.98 16.24
C ALA A 122 -24.84 7.84 15.05
N LEU A 123 -23.87 8.70 15.30
CA LEU A 123 -23.05 9.39 14.31
C LEU A 123 -21.61 8.87 14.46
N ARG A 124 -21.03 8.37 13.36
CA ARG A 124 -19.64 7.89 13.34
C ARG A 124 -18.83 8.69 12.34
N LEU A 125 -17.61 9.04 12.75
CA LEU A 125 -16.61 9.70 11.92
C LEU A 125 -15.35 8.84 11.86
N ARG A 126 -14.80 8.70 10.65
CA ARG A 126 -13.44 8.22 10.42
C ARG A 126 -12.79 9.16 9.42
N ALA A 127 -11.60 9.64 9.76
CA ALA A 127 -10.83 10.49 8.86
C ALA A 127 -9.35 10.11 8.98
N GLY A 128 -8.62 10.17 7.89
CA GLY A 128 -7.20 9.92 7.85
C GLY A 128 -6.52 10.80 6.82
N VAL A 129 -5.30 11.24 7.13
CA VAL A 129 -4.39 11.89 6.20
C VAL A 129 -3.08 11.13 6.18
N THR A 130 -2.52 10.96 4.99
CA THR A 130 -1.26 10.22 4.78
C THR A 130 -0.33 11.06 3.93
N ASP A 131 0.92 11.16 4.35
CA ASP A 131 2.04 11.65 3.56
C ASP A 131 3.00 10.47 3.35
N TYR A 132 3.22 10.09 2.10
CA TYR A 132 4.03 8.97 1.69
C TYR A 132 5.04 9.43 0.66
N VAL A 133 6.29 9.08 0.90
CA VAL A 133 7.41 9.31 -0.03
C VAL A 133 8.24 8.04 -0.05
N HIS A 134 8.66 7.61 -1.23
CA HIS A 134 9.79 6.70 -1.34
C HIS A 134 10.75 7.16 -2.44
N ASP A 135 12.01 6.94 -2.18
CA ASP A 135 13.10 7.15 -3.11
C ASP A 135 13.60 5.80 -3.61
N GLU A 136 13.75 5.65 -4.90
CA GLU A 136 14.51 4.58 -5.52
C GLU A 136 15.96 5.04 -5.65
N VAL A 137 16.86 4.27 -5.11
CA VAL A 137 18.30 4.58 -5.04
C VAL A 137 19.05 3.55 -5.86
N GLU A 138 19.74 4.01 -6.90
CA GLU A 138 20.58 3.22 -7.79
C GLU A 138 22.00 3.80 -7.75
N ASP A 139 22.99 2.95 -7.65
CA ASP A 139 24.42 3.33 -7.57
C ASP A 139 24.72 4.40 -6.50
N GLY A 140 23.95 4.36 -5.40
CA GLY A 140 24.10 5.31 -4.29
C GLY A 140 23.49 6.70 -4.52
N ALA A 141 22.83 6.94 -5.66
CA ALA A 141 22.10 8.17 -5.98
C ALA A 141 20.58 7.90 -6.04
N VAL A 142 19.77 8.93 -5.78
CA VAL A 142 18.33 8.85 -5.97
C VAL A 142 18.03 8.94 -7.46
N SER A 143 17.48 7.86 -8.04
CA SER A 143 17.04 7.80 -9.44
C SER A 143 15.63 8.33 -9.61
N THR A 144 14.71 7.94 -8.74
CA THR A 144 13.31 8.36 -8.81
C THR A 144 12.72 8.56 -7.42
N THR A 145 11.93 9.62 -7.24
CA THR A 145 11.17 9.91 -6.03
C THR A 145 9.68 9.81 -6.32
N PHE A 146 8.98 8.97 -5.58
CA PHE A 146 7.53 8.85 -5.63
C PHE A 146 6.89 9.50 -4.41
N LYS A 147 5.91 10.38 -4.63
CA LYS A 147 5.18 11.11 -3.59
C LYS A 147 3.68 10.81 -3.68
N ASN A 148 3.06 10.54 -2.54
CA ASN A 148 1.63 10.30 -2.47
C ASN A 148 1.03 10.93 -1.22
N LYS A 149 0.32 12.07 -1.38
CA LYS A 149 -0.43 12.71 -0.30
C LYS A 149 -1.91 12.42 -0.47
N ALA A 150 -2.51 11.87 0.57
CA ALA A 150 -3.91 11.46 0.52
C ALA A 150 -4.65 11.83 1.79
N TYR A 151 -5.96 12.08 1.65
CA TYR A 151 -6.89 12.01 2.76
C TYR A 151 -8.08 11.12 2.41
N ASP A 152 -8.67 10.52 3.42
CA ASP A 152 -9.96 9.87 3.36
C ASP A 152 -10.81 10.28 4.56
N THR A 153 -12.11 10.40 4.33
CA THR A 153 -13.08 10.73 5.36
C THR A 153 -14.36 9.96 5.12
N ARG A 154 -14.91 9.39 6.18
CA ARG A 154 -16.18 8.69 6.15
C ARG A 154 -17.04 9.12 7.33
N VAL A 155 -18.27 9.56 7.04
CA VAL A 155 -19.29 9.92 8.01
C VAL A 155 -20.46 8.95 7.84
N GLU A 156 -20.92 8.38 8.92
CA GLU A 156 -22.05 7.45 8.97
C GLU A 156 -23.07 7.94 9.99
N LEU A 157 -24.32 7.95 9.58
CA LEU A 157 -25.44 8.30 10.42
C LEU A 157 -26.41 7.11 10.49
N GLN A 158 -26.49 6.49 11.68
CA GLN A 158 -27.36 5.36 11.94
C GLN A 158 -28.70 5.85 12.48
N HIS A 159 -29.79 5.51 11.83
CA HIS A 159 -31.12 5.89 12.31
C HIS A 159 -31.66 4.92 13.38
N GLU A 160 -32.63 5.40 14.17
CA GLU A 160 -33.45 4.58 15.05
C GLU A 160 -34.29 3.61 14.21
N PRO A 161 -34.70 2.45 14.75
CA PRO A 161 -35.56 1.54 14.03
C PRO A 161 -36.86 2.19 13.55
N ILE A 162 -37.13 2.09 12.24
CA ILE A 162 -38.35 2.62 11.60
C ILE A 162 -39.04 1.45 10.89
N ALA A 163 -40.25 1.09 11.31
CA ALA A 163 -41.03 0.01 10.74
C ALA A 163 -40.27 -1.33 10.61
N GLY A 164 -39.39 -1.65 11.55
CA GLY A 164 -38.53 -2.84 11.52
C GLY A 164 -37.22 -2.73 10.76
N PHE A 165 -37.01 -1.63 10.05
CA PHE A 165 -35.74 -1.34 9.41
C PHE A 165 -34.76 -0.66 10.37
N LYS A 166 -33.52 -1.09 10.33
CA LYS A 166 -32.39 -0.48 11.04
C LYS A 166 -31.22 -0.37 10.09
N GLY A 167 -30.73 0.81 9.89
CA GLY A 167 -29.68 1.00 8.89
C GLY A 167 -28.83 2.22 9.11
N VAL A 168 -27.99 2.47 8.13
CA VAL A 168 -27.03 3.56 8.12
C VAL A 168 -26.99 4.22 6.74
N VAL A 169 -26.96 5.54 6.73
CA VAL A 169 -26.60 6.33 5.55
C VAL A 169 -25.22 6.94 5.76
N GLY A 170 -24.41 6.97 4.73
CA GLY A 170 -23.07 7.50 4.86
C GLY A 170 -22.55 8.21 3.62
N LEU A 171 -21.60 9.09 3.90
CA LEU A 171 -20.80 9.83 2.92
C LEU A 171 -19.35 9.44 3.10
N GLN A 172 -18.69 9.15 2.00
CA GLN A 172 -17.24 8.95 1.96
C GLN A 172 -16.62 9.88 0.94
N THR A 173 -15.53 10.54 1.29
CA THR A 173 -14.75 11.36 0.36
C THR A 173 -13.28 11.05 0.52
N SER A 174 -12.55 11.08 -0.59
CA SER A 174 -11.10 10.93 -0.58
C SER A 174 -10.46 11.75 -1.68
N GLN A 175 -9.22 12.17 -1.45
CA GLN A 175 -8.36 12.74 -2.45
C GLN A 175 -6.97 12.14 -2.34
N ARG A 176 -6.37 11.86 -3.49
CA ARG A 176 -4.98 11.44 -3.64
C ARG A 176 -4.29 12.40 -4.60
N LYS A 177 -3.12 12.86 -4.22
CA LYS A 177 -2.17 13.56 -5.08
C LYS A 177 -0.95 12.68 -5.23
N PHE A 178 -0.68 12.25 -6.45
CA PHE A 178 0.45 11.39 -6.78
C PHE A 178 1.38 12.11 -7.74
N SER A 179 2.69 12.00 -7.52
CA SER A 179 3.73 12.40 -8.47
C SER A 179 4.91 11.44 -8.40
N ALA A 180 5.57 11.25 -9.54
CA ALA A 180 6.86 10.63 -9.67
C ALA A 180 7.80 11.64 -10.32
N GLU A 181 9.04 11.78 -9.81
CA GLU A 181 10.05 12.71 -10.27
C GLU A 181 11.37 11.94 -10.40
N GLY A 182 11.97 11.90 -11.58
CA GLY A 182 13.20 11.17 -11.85
C GLY A 182 13.14 10.34 -13.13
N GLU A 183 14.00 9.34 -13.26
CA GLU A 183 14.19 8.55 -14.48
C GLU A 183 12.98 7.67 -14.79
N GLU A 184 12.32 7.11 -13.78
CA GLU A 184 11.11 6.31 -13.93
C GLU A 184 9.80 7.10 -13.83
N ALA A 185 9.84 8.42 -14.03
CA ALA A 185 8.67 9.30 -13.96
C ALA A 185 7.78 9.20 -15.21
N TYR A 186 7.29 8.01 -15.52
CA TYR A 186 6.40 7.76 -16.67
C TYR A 186 4.95 8.17 -16.45
N VAL A 187 4.56 8.57 -15.23
CA VAL A 187 3.21 9.02 -14.88
C VAL A 187 3.22 10.49 -14.55
N GLN A 188 2.40 11.26 -15.27
CA GLN A 188 2.21 12.69 -14.97
C GLN A 188 1.59 12.88 -13.57
N PRO A 189 1.92 13.97 -12.85
CA PRO A 189 1.29 14.27 -11.58
C PRO A 189 -0.23 14.24 -11.69
N THR A 190 -0.86 13.45 -10.85
CA THR A 190 -2.31 13.20 -10.89
C THR A 190 -2.99 13.58 -9.59
N VAL A 191 -4.23 14.06 -9.71
CA VAL A 191 -5.10 14.30 -8.56
C VAL A 191 -6.39 13.52 -8.78
N THR A 192 -6.58 12.49 -7.95
CA THR A 192 -7.82 11.70 -7.95
C THR A 192 -8.68 12.14 -6.78
N ARG A 193 -9.95 12.44 -7.04
CA ARG A 193 -10.97 12.77 -6.04
C ARG A 193 -12.11 11.79 -6.15
N LYS A 194 -12.61 11.31 -5.02
CA LYS A 194 -13.76 10.40 -4.98
C LYS A 194 -14.76 10.87 -3.95
N VAL A 195 -16.04 10.79 -4.31
CA VAL A 195 -17.17 11.01 -3.40
C VAL A 195 -18.12 9.84 -3.57
N GLY A 196 -18.51 9.22 -2.47
CA GLY A 196 -19.46 8.10 -2.45
C GLY A 196 -20.55 8.33 -1.42
N LEU A 197 -21.79 8.15 -1.84
CA LEU A 197 -22.97 8.06 -0.96
C LEU A 197 -23.37 6.60 -0.87
N PHE A 198 -23.74 6.15 0.32
CA PHE A 198 -24.20 4.77 0.52
C PHE A 198 -25.29 4.70 1.57
N VAL A 199 -26.12 3.67 1.44
CA VAL A 199 -27.10 3.27 2.42
C VAL A 199 -27.00 1.76 2.62
N LEU A 200 -27.16 1.32 3.86
CA LEU A 200 -27.27 -0.08 4.22
C LEU A 200 -28.45 -0.22 5.17
N GLU A 201 -29.35 -1.15 4.90
CA GLU A 201 -30.55 -1.42 5.69
C GLU A 201 -30.63 -2.90 6.08
N GLU A 202 -31.01 -3.14 7.31
CA GLU A 202 -31.34 -4.44 7.86
C GLU A 202 -32.84 -4.46 8.22
N TYR A 203 -33.53 -5.49 7.83
CA TYR A 203 -34.93 -5.75 8.22
C TYR A 203 -35.05 -7.13 8.87
N ARG A 204 -35.70 -7.18 10.03
CA ARG A 204 -35.97 -8.44 10.75
C ARG A 204 -37.41 -8.79 10.73
N LEU A 205 -37.71 -10.05 10.34
CA LEU A 205 -39.04 -10.63 10.33
C LEU A 205 -38.98 -12.02 11.00
N GLY A 206 -39.40 -12.11 12.26
CA GLY A 206 -39.23 -13.33 13.05
C GLY A 206 -37.78 -13.75 13.15
N ASP A 207 -37.46 -14.97 12.73
CA ASP A 207 -36.11 -15.53 12.71
C ASP A 207 -35.31 -15.14 11.47
N TRP A 208 -35.89 -14.41 10.52
CA TRP A 208 -35.26 -14.00 9.28
C TRP A 208 -34.63 -12.60 9.41
N ARG A 209 -33.45 -12.46 8.86
CA ARG A 209 -32.74 -11.19 8.70
C ARG A 209 -32.43 -10.96 7.24
N PHE A 210 -32.88 -9.83 6.72
CA PHE A 210 -32.62 -9.37 5.37
C PHE A 210 -31.69 -8.16 5.45
N GLU A 211 -30.66 -8.13 4.60
CA GLU A 211 -29.74 -7.00 4.48
C GLU A 211 -29.70 -6.54 3.03
N GLY A 212 -29.75 -5.23 2.82
CA GLY A 212 -29.63 -4.61 1.52
C GLY A 212 -28.69 -3.40 1.58
N ALA A 213 -27.88 -3.21 0.56
CA ALA A 213 -26.99 -2.06 0.47
C ALA A 213 -27.02 -1.45 -0.95
N LEU A 214 -26.95 -0.13 -0.99
CA LEU A 214 -26.80 0.64 -2.24
C LEU A 214 -25.67 1.63 -2.07
N ARG A 215 -24.84 1.79 -3.11
CA ARG A 215 -23.75 2.76 -3.14
C ARG A 215 -23.66 3.43 -4.51
N HIS A 216 -23.43 4.73 -4.50
CA HIS A 216 -23.13 5.52 -5.69
C HIS A 216 -21.81 6.26 -5.50
N ASP A 217 -20.87 6.07 -6.42
CA ASP A 217 -19.55 6.70 -6.41
C ASP A 217 -19.37 7.59 -7.65
N ARG A 218 -18.73 8.74 -7.42
CA ARG A 218 -18.22 9.63 -8.46
C ARG A 218 -16.73 9.86 -8.26
N GLN A 219 -15.99 9.71 -9.35
CA GLN A 219 -14.56 10.02 -9.43
C GLN A 219 -14.32 11.16 -10.39
#